data_f5c7491fcd2ac7ec830dcb066bdefae0
#
_entry.id   f5c7491fcd2ac7ec830dcb066bdefae0
#
_cell.length_a   1.000
_cell.length_b   1.000
_cell.length_c   1.000
_cell.angle_alpha   90.00
_cell.angle_beta   90.00
_cell.angle_gamma   90.00
#
_symmetry.space_group_name_H-M   'P 1'
#
loop_
_entity.id
_entity.type
_entity.pdbx_description
1 polymer ?
#
loop_
_entity_poly.entity_id
_entity_poly.type
_entity_poly.pdbx_seq_one_letter_code
_entity_poly.pdbx_strand_id
1 'polypeptide(L)'
;LYYNPAAESKINLPIKQAVGISISRPDHWTVGADFTYTKWSGLTDGGTNAGLNDAYSVSLGGQYTPDITAVSNYLKLIDYSLGFRYDKTYININNMPIKQYALSFGMGLPLPANRSTFYKINLSGELGKRGSLSNVLVKENYLTIHLGFVINDRWFIKTKYD
;
A
#
# COMPACT_ATOMS: atom_id res chain seq x y z
N LEU A 1 44.45 9.55 5.46
CA LEU A 1 43.13 9.98 5.09
C LEU A 1 43.07 11.50 5.21
N TYR A 2 43.17 12.21 4.05
CA TYR A 2 42.98 13.66 4.03
C TYR A 2 41.47 13.95 4.02
N TYR A 3 40.96 14.53 5.09
CA TYR A 3 39.60 15.07 5.14
C TYR A 3 39.62 16.41 4.41
N ASN A 4 38.94 16.52 3.25
CA ASN A 4 38.73 17.77 2.56
C ASN A 4 37.35 18.32 2.93
N PRO A 5 37.23 19.33 3.79
CA PRO A 5 35.94 19.88 4.23
C PRO A 5 35.19 20.67 3.12
N ALA A 6 35.84 20.91 1.98
CA ALA A 6 35.25 21.61 0.84
C ALA A 6 34.70 20.69 -0.26
N ALA A 7 34.71 19.39 -0.08
CA ALA A 7 34.11 18.45 -1.02
C ALA A 7 32.58 18.38 -0.79
N GLU A 8 31.85 19.32 -1.37
CA GLU A 8 30.39 19.27 -1.41
C GLU A 8 29.97 18.20 -2.44
N SER A 9 29.33 17.11 -1.97
CA SER A 9 28.68 16.14 -2.85
C SER A 9 27.22 16.52 -3.01
N LYS A 10 26.78 16.77 -4.27
CA LYS A 10 25.40 17.09 -4.59
C LYS A 10 24.66 15.81 -4.99
N ILE A 11 23.65 15.46 -4.21
CA ILE A 11 22.74 14.33 -4.52
C ILE A 11 21.47 14.90 -5.13
N ASN A 12 21.11 14.46 -6.33
CA ASN A 12 19.81 14.76 -6.92
C ASN A 12 18.89 13.56 -6.68
N LEU A 13 17.76 13.82 -6.01
CA LEU A 13 16.75 12.79 -5.73
C LEU A 13 15.81 12.60 -6.93
N PRO A 14 15.28 11.38 -7.12
CA PRO A 14 14.34 11.10 -8.19
C PRO A 14 13.01 11.83 -7.98
N ILE A 15 12.42 12.31 -9.07
CA ILE A 15 11.07 12.89 -9.05
C ILE A 15 10.06 11.74 -8.98
N LYS A 16 9.14 11.81 -8.00
CA LYS A 16 8.01 10.90 -7.85
C LYS A 16 6.71 11.63 -8.18
N GLN A 17 5.90 11.03 -9.03
CA GLN A 17 4.55 11.48 -9.38
C GLN A 17 3.56 10.37 -9.03
N ALA A 18 2.42 10.74 -8.42
CA ALA A 18 1.36 9.81 -8.11
C ALA A 18 0.02 10.45 -8.43
N VAL A 19 -0.88 9.67 -9.01
CA VAL A 19 -2.26 10.04 -9.28
C VAL A 19 -3.15 8.88 -8.90
N GLY A 20 -4.27 9.17 -8.22
CA GLY A 20 -5.24 8.17 -7.83
C GLY A 20 -6.66 8.69 -8.01
N ILE A 21 -7.57 7.78 -8.24
CA ILE A 21 -9.01 8.05 -8.29
C ILE A 21 -9.72 7.00 -7.45
N SER A 22 -10.74 7.43 -6.71
CA SER A 22 -11.62 6.52 -6.01
C SER A 22 -13.07 6.95 -6.15
N ILE A 23 -13.95 5.96 -6.21
CA ILE A 23 -15.40 6.13 -6.23
C ILE A 23 -15.95 5.28 -5.10
N SER A 24 -16.80 5.89 -4.28
CA SER A 24 -17.40 5.20 -3.14
C SER A 24 -18.89 5.48 -3.04
N ARG A 25 -19.62 4.46 -2.59
CA ARG A 25 -20.95 4.60 -2.03
C ARG A 25 -20.80 4.41 -0.52
N PRO A 26 -21.00 5.45 0.30
CA PRO A 26 -20.87 5.37 1.75
C PRO A 26 -21.58 4.14 2.31
N ASP A 27 -20.98 3.49 3.29
CA ASP A 27 -21.49 2.31 4.00
C ASP A 27 -21.72 1.04 3.14
N HIS A 28 -21.32 1.05 1.87
CA HIS A 28 -21.52 -0.09 0.98
C HIS A 28 -20.26 -0.52 0.27
N TRP A 29 -19.65 0.33 -0.55
CA TRP A 29 -18.48 -0.06 -1.32
C TRP A 29 -17.59 1.12 -1.68
N THR A 30 -16.32 0.81 -1.87
CA THR A 30 -15.33 1.73 -2.41
C THR A 30 -14.49 0.99 -3.43
N VAL A 31 -14.21 1.62 -4.56
CA VAL A 31 -13.29 1.12 -5.59
C VAL A 31 -12.30 2.23 -5.90
N GLY A 32 -11.04 1.90 -6.03
CA GLY A 32 -9.99 2.86 -6.33
C GLY A 32 -8.92 2.30 -7.24
N ALA A 33 -8.24 3.21 -7.91
CA ALA A 33 -7.09 2.94 -8.75
C ALA A 33 -6.02 4.00 -8.52
N ASP A 34 -4.75 3.56 -8.45
CA ASP A 34 -3.61 4.43 -8.25
C ASP A 34 -2.53 4.12 -9.28
N PHE A 35 -1.87 5.17 -9.76
CA PHE A 35 -0.69 5.10 -10.60
C PHE A 35 0.43 5.91 -9.96
N THR A 36 1.60 5.31 -9.83
CA THR A 36 2.81 5.99 -9.35
C THR A 36 3.93 5.81 -10.36
N TYR A 37 4.62 6.90 -10.68
CA TYR A 37 5.82 6.91 -11.50
C TYR A 37 6.95 7.56 -10.73
N THR A 38 8.15 6.96 -10.77
CA THR A 38 9.36 7.51 -10.14
C THR A 38 10.51 7.48 -11.13
N LYS A 39 11.05 8.66 -11.44
CA LYS A 39 12.18 8.84 -12.38
C LYS A 39 13.50 8.56 -11.69
N TRP A 40 13.80 7.27 -11.44
CA TRP A 40 15.06 6.85 -10.82
C TRP A 40 16.28 7.06 -11.69
N SER A 41 16.11 7.17 -13.02
CA SER A 41 17.18 7.56 -13.94
C SER A 41 17.75 8.95 -13.65
N GLY A 42 17.04 9.78 -12.90
CA GLY A 42 17.48 11.09 -12.46
C GLY A 42 18.31 11.10 -11.17
N LEU A 43 18.49 9.96 -10.51
CA LEU A 43 19.32 9.87 -9.31
C LEU A 43 20.79 10.04 -9.68
N THR A 44 21.43 11.07 -9.14
CA THR A 44 22.88 11.30 -9.31
C THR A 44 23.51 11.54 -7.96
N ASP A 45 24.70 11.00 -7.76
CA ASP A 45 25.57 11.24 -6.61
C ASP A 45 26.90 11.78 -7.10
N GLY A 46 27.28 12.98 -6.63
CA GLY A 46 28.49 13.65 -7.08
C GLY A 46 28.55 13.88 -8.60
N GLY A 47 27.40 14.01 -9.27
CA GLY A 47 27.28 14.15 -10.73
C GLY A 47 27.30 12.84 -11.51
N THR A 48 27.47 11.70 -10.83
CA THR A 48 27.46 10.37 -11.47
C THR A 48 26.06 9.77 -11.41
N ASN A 49 25.55 9.29 -12.56
CA ASN A 49 24.26 8.60 -12.62
C ASN A 49 24.40 7.18 -12.02
N ALA A 50 23.46 6.80 -11.14
CA ALA A 50 23.44 5.49 -10.48
C ALA A 50 23.08 4.31 -11.43
N GLY A 51 22.74 4.59 -12.71
CA GLY A 51 22.37 3.56 -13.69
C GLY A 51 21.03 2.87 -13.42
N LEU A 52 20.15 3.51 -12.62
CA LEU A 52 18.84 2.99 -12.28
C LEU A 52 17.82 3.26 -13.38
N ASN A 53 16.88 2.34 -13.55
CA ASN A 53 15.76 2.50 -14.47
C ASN A 53 14.57 3.17 -13.79
N ASP A 54 13.73 3.84 -14.60
CA ASP A 54 12.49 4.40 -14.11
C ASP A 54 11.52 3.29 -13.67
N ALA A 55 10.86 3.55 -12.55
CA ALA A 55 9.92 2.64 -11.93
C ALA A 55 8.48 3.15 -12.06
N TYR A 56 7.53 2.24 -12.19
CA TYR A 56 6.12 2.58 -12.09
C TYR A 56 5.33 1.46 -11.37
N SER A 57 4.25 1.87 -10.75
CA SER A 57 3.32 1.01 -10.03
C SER A 57 1.90 1.34 -10.42
N VAL A 58 1.08 0.31 -10.61
CA VAL A 58 -0.36 0.41 -10.81
C VAL A 58 -1.03 -0.43 -9.72
N SER A 59 -1.97 0.17 -9.01
CA SER A 59 -2.78 -0.51 -8.00
C SER A 59 -4.26 -0.35 -8.30
N LEU A 60 -5.00 -1.42 -8.14
CA LEU A 60 -6.46 -1.45 -8.22
C LEU A 60 -6.98 -2.12 -6.96
N GLY A 61 -8.01 -1.57 -6.35
CA GLY A 61 -8.57 -2.15 -5.13
C GLY A 61 -10.02 -1.79 -4.92
N GLY A 62 -10.71 -2.63 -4.17
CA GLY A 62 -12.08 -2.39 -3.77
C GLY A 62 -12.38 -2.99 -2.41
N GLN A 63 -13.35 -2.37 -1.75
CA GLN A 63 -13.92 -2.83 -0.49
C GLN A 63 -15.44 -2.88 -0.64
N TYR A 64 -16.04 -3.88 -0.05
CA TYR A 64 -17.49 -4.08 -0.02
C TYR A 64 -17.96 -4.46 1.39
N THR A 65 -18.96 -3.75 1.88
CA THR A 65 -19.64 -4.03 3.15
C THR A 65 -21.10 -4.34 2.83
N PRO A 66 -21.58 -5.57 3.03
CA PRO A 66 -22.93 -5.95 2.63
C PRO A 66 -24.03 -5.12 3.30
N ASP A 67 -23.97 -4.95 4.62
CA ASP A 67 -24.97 -4.20 5.37
C ASP A 67 -24.40 -3.81 6.75
N ILE A 68 -23.99 -2.55 6.90
CA ILE A 68 -23.42 -2.01 8.16
C ILE A 68 -24.44 -1.96 9.31
N THR A 69 -25.74 -2.07 9.00
CA THR A 69 -26.83 -1.98 9.99
C THR A 69 -27.38 -3.34 10.41
N ALA A 70 -26.82 -4.43 9.91
CA ALA A 70 -27.29 -5.78 10.19
C ALA A 70 -27.22 -6.11 11.68
N VAL A 71 -28.34 -6.50 12.30
CA VAL A 71 -28.43 -6.85 13.73
C VAL A 71 -28.24 -8.35 13.96
N SER A 72 -28.69 -9.19 13.04
CA SER A 72 -28.76 -10.64 13.24
C SER A 72 -27.71 -11.43 12.47
N ASN A 73 -26.95 -10.82 11.58
CA ASN A 73 -25.96 -11.52 10.76
C ASN A 73 -24.63 -10.76 10.75
N TYR A 74 -23.67 -11.25 11.54
CA TYR A 74 -22.35 -10.65 11.68
C TYR A 74 -21.57 -10.60 10.35
N LEU A 75 -21.73 -11.60 9.47
CA LEU A 75 -21.02 -11.63 8.18
C LEU A 75 -21.40 -10.45 7.27
N LYS A 76 -22.57 -9.84 7.45
CA LYS A 76 -22.99 -8.66 6.71
C LYS A 76 -22.29 -7.38 7.18
N LEU A 77 -21.79 -7.37 8.41
CA LEU A 77 -21.05 -6.24 9.00
C LEU A 77 -19.58 -6.22 8.59
N ILE A 78 -19.07 -7.34 8.07
CA ILE A 78 -17.66 -7.50 7.70
C ILE A 78 -17.39 -6.70 6.42
N ASP A 79 -16.30 -5.94 6.43
CA ASP A 79 -15.75 -5.34 5.23
C ASP A 79 -14.91 -6.38 4.49
N TYR A 80 -15.24 -6.66 3.26
CA TYR A 80 -14.46 -7.52 2.37
C TYR A 80 -13.66 -6.66 1.42
N SER A 81 -12.36 -6.90 1.31
CA SER A 81 -11.49 -6.15 0.40
C SER A 81 -10.70 -7.07 -0.52
N LEU A 82 -10.51 -6.59 -1.75
CA LEU A 82 -9.71 -7.24 -2.78
C LEU A 82 -8.87 -6.18 -3.47
N GLY A 83 -7.60 -6.51 -3.76
CA GLY A 83 -6.70 -5.60 -4.46
C GLY A 83 -5.73 -6.34 -5.36
N PHE A 84 -5.28 -5.64 -6.38
CA PHE A 84 -4.24 -6.07 -7.31
C PHE A 84 -3.20 -4.97 -7.45
N ARG A 85 -1.91 -5.36 -7.45
CA ARG A 85 -0.79 -4.44 -7.67
C ARG A 85 0.17 -5.01 -8.69
N TYR A 86 0.62 -4.14 -9.58
CA TYR A 86 1.69 -4.39 -10.52
C TYR A 86 2.78 -3.34 -10.35
N ASP A 87 4.03 -3.79 -10.14
CA ASP A 87 5.18 -2.92 -10.00
C ASP A 87 6.25 -3.30 -11.02
N LYS A 88 6.78 -2.30 -11.74
CA LYS A 88 8.06 -2.37 -12.41
C LYS A 88 9.06 -1.61 -11.56
N THR A 89 10.02 -2.33 -10.99
CA THR A 89 11.01 -1.73 -10.07
C THR A 89 12.12 -1.00 -10.83
N TYR A 90 12.84 -0.14 -10.13
CA TYR A 90 14.02 0.54 -10.66
C TYR A 90 15.26 -0.37 -10.79
N ILE A 91 15.21 -1.56 -10.19
CA ILE A 91 16.32 -2.50 -10.20
C ILE A 91 16.37 -3.20 -11.56
N ASN A 92 17.54 -3.12 -12.19
CA ASN A 92 17.81 -3.75 -13.46
C ASN A 92 18.99 -4.72 -13.27
N ILE A 93 18.77 -5.99 -13.57
CA ILE A 93 19.82 -7.02 -13.50
C ILE A 93 19.96 -7.61 -14.90
N ASN A 94 21.18 -7.58 -15.48
CA ASN A 94 21.44 -8.06 -16.83
C ASN A 94 20.50 -7.46 -17.90
N ASN A 95 20.25 -6.15 -17.83
CA ASN A 95 19.31 -5.42 -18.70
C ASN A 95 17.83 -5.86 -18.59
N MET A 96 17.46 -6.60 -17.53
CA MET A 96 16.08 -7.00 -17.29
C MET A 96 15.51 -6.29 -16.04
N PRO A 97 14.41 -5.54 -16.18
CA PRO A 97 13.75 -4.93 -15.04
C PRO A 97 13.04 -6.00 -14.20
N ILE A 98 13.15 -5.89 -12.88
CA ILE A 98 12.41 -6.75 -11.96
C ILE A 98 10.96 -6.27 -11.91
N LYS A 99 10.04 -7.19 -12.23
CA LYS A 99 8.59 -6.98 -12.16
C LYS A 99 8.01 -7.72 -10.97
N GLN A 100 6.97 -7.15 -10.37
CA GLN A 100 6.26 -7.74 -9.26
C GLN A 100 4.76 -7.66 -9.50
N TYR A 101 4.05 -8.73 -9.16
CA TYR A 101 2.59 -8.82 -9.17
C TYR A 101 2.15 -9.25 -7.79
N ALA A 102 1.11 -8.62 -7.26
CA ALA A 102 0.55 -8.97 -5.98
C ALA A 102 -0.98 -8.96 -6.05
N LEU A 103 -1.59 -9.96 -5.44
CA LEU A 103 -3.01 -10.03 -5.19
C LEU A 103 -3.23 -9.96 -3.67
N SER A 104 -4.04 -9.05 -3.22
CA SER A 104 -4.37 -8.88 -1.80
C SER A 104 -5.86 -9.12 -1.56
N PHE A 105 -6.15 -9.72 -0.42
CA PHE A 105 -7.50 -9.89 0.09
C PHE A 105 -7.52 -9.54 1.58
N GLY A 106 -8.64 -9.03 2.06
CA GLY A 106 -8.74 -8.62 3.44
C GLY A 106 -10.16 -8.65 3.97
N MET A 107 -10.25 -8.68 5.29
CA MET A 107 -11.49 -8.61 6.05
C MET A 107 -11.34 -7.62 7.19
N GLY A 108 -12.30 -6.71 7.31
CA GLY A 108 -12.43 -5.81 8.45
C GLY A 108 -13.55 -6.30 9.36
N LEU A 109 -13.20 -6.76 10.55
CA LEU A 109 -14.09 -7.37 11.54
C LEU A 109 -14.48 -6.31 12.57
N PRO A 110 -15.70 -5.72 12.51
CA PRO A 110 -16.14 -4.79 13.54
C PRO A 110 -16.37 -5.54 14.86
N LEU A 111 -15.87 -4.95 15.95
CA LEU A 111 -16.10 -5.49 17.29
C LEU A 111 -17.31 -4.80 17.93
N PRO A 112 -18.02 -5.50 18.85
CA PRO A 112 -19.08 -4.87 19.63
C PRO A 112 -18.53 -3.66 20.38
N ALA A 113 -19.13 -2.50 20.15
CA ALA A 113 -18.73 -1.25 20.75
C ALA A 113 -19.94 -0.46 21.24
N ASN A 114 -19.72 0.47 22.15
CA ASN A 114 -20.77 1.37 22.63
C ASN A 114 -21.07 2.44 21.57
N ARG A 115 -22.19 3.20 21.76
CA ARG A 115 -22.63 4.24 20.81
C ARG A 115 -21.58 5.32 20.48
N SER A 116 -20.51 5.43 21.28
CA SER A 116 -19.47 6.46 21.13
C SER A 116 -18.13 5.91 20.68
N THR A 117 -17.95 4.59 20.64
CA THR A 117 -16.68 3.92 20.37
C THR A 117 -16.81 2.97 19.20
N PHE A 118 -15.76 2.85 18.40
CA PHE A 118 -15.71 1.94 17.27
C PHE A 118 -14.39 1.18 17.30
N TYR A 119 -14.47 -0.14 17.32
CA TYR A 119 -13.32 -1.03 17.27
C TYR A 119 -13.42 -1.93 16.06
N LYS A 120 -12.31 -2.13 15.37
CA LYS A 120 -12.23 -3.03 14.22
C LYS A 120 -10.90 -3.76 14.20
N ILE A 121 -10.93 -5.06 13.91
CA ILE A 121 -9.76 -5.86 13.58
C ILE A 121 -9.70 -5.99 12.06
N ASN A 122 -8.56 -5.62 11.47
CA ASN A 122 -8.30 -5.82 10.06
C ASN A 122 -7.33 -6.99 9.89
N LEU A 123 -7.74 -8.00 9.15
CA LEU A 123 -6.91 -9.12 8.75
C LEU A 123 -6.79 -9.09 7.24
N SER A 124 -5.56 -9.08 6.71
CA SER A 124 -5.35 -9.15 5.27
C SER A 124 -4.16 -10.03 4.90
N GLY A 125 -4.24 -10.60 3.70
CA GLY A 125 -3.18 -11.39 3.11
C GLY A 125 -2.82 -10.84 1.73
N GLU A 126 -1.53 -10.88 1.40
CA GLU A 126 -1.01 -10.56 0.07
C GLU A 126 -0.22 -11.74 -0.47
N LEU A 127 -0.59 -12.22 -1.66
CA LEU A 127 0.13 -13.22 -2.43
C LEU A 127 0.83 -12.51 -3.58
N GLY A 128 2.14 -12.61 -3.66
CA GLY A 128 2.89 -11.92 -4.70
C GLY A 128 3.94 -12.81 -5.35
N LYS A 129 4.31 -12.36 -6.55
CA LYS A 129 5.41 -12.92 -7.34
C LYS A 129 6.34 -11.80 -7.74
N ARG A 130 7.62 -11.99 -7.50
CA ARG A 130 8.69 -11.05 -7.87
C ARG A 130 9.74 -11.74 -8.71
N GLY A 131 10.25 -11.02 -9.71
CA GLY A 131 11.36 -11.50 -10.54
C GLY A 131 10.93 -12.32 -11.74
N SER A 132 11.93 -12.92 -12.41
CA SER A 132 11.78 -13.75 -13.61
C SER A 132 12.77 -14.90 -13.55
N LEU A 133 12.46 -16.02 -14.18
CA LEU A 133 13.39 -17.17 -14.31
C LEU A 133 14.39 -16.99 -15.45
N SER A 134 14.32 -15.89 -16.21
CA SER A 134 15.20 -15.64 -17.35
C SER A 134 16.52 -15.01 -16.88
N ASN A 135 17.65 -15.41 -17.49
CA ASN A 135 18.99 -14.82 -17.30
C ASN A 135 19.51 -14.83 -15.84
N VAL A 136 19.44 -15.99 -15.17
CA VAL A 136 19.99 -16.16 -13.80
C VAL A 136 19.24 -15.32 -12.73
N LEU A 137 18.06 -14.82 -13.04
CA LEU A 137 17.21 -14.14 -12.09
C LEU A 137 16.41 -15.11 -11.22
N VAL A 138 16.26 -14.78 -9.94
CA VAL A 138 15.45 -15.56 -9.00
C VAL A 138 14.00 -15.12 -9.09
N LYS A 139 13.09 -16.08 -9.21
CA LYS A 139 11.66 -15.87 -9.07
C LYS A 139 11.25 -16.20 -7.66
N GLU A 140 10.68 -15.25 -6.96
CA GLU A 140 10.19 -15.40 -5.60
C GLU A 140 8.67 -15.38 -5.58
N ASN A 141 8.07 -16.31 -4.85
CA ASN A 141 6.68 -16.23 -4.44
C ASN A 141 6.67 -15.88 -2.95
N TYR A 142 5.85 -14.94 -2.54
CA TYR A 142 5.73 -14.55 -1.15
C TYR A 142 4.28 -14.51 -0.71
N LEU A 143 4.06 -14.77 0.56
CA LEU A 143 2.81 -14.57 1.28
C LEU A 143 3.10 -13.62 2.44
N THR A 144 2.37 -12.53 2.52
CA THR A 144 2.42 -11.59 3.64
C THR A 144 1.07 -11.53 4.30
N ILE A 145 1.05 -11.63 5.64
CA ILE A 145 -0.17 -11.51 6.44
C ILE A 145 -0.04 -10.24 7.28
N HIS A 146 -1.08 -9.42 7.27
CA HIS A 146 -1.17 -8.19 8.06
C HIS A 146 -2.31 -8.31 9.06
N LEU A 147 -2.05 -7.93 10.29
CA LEU A 147 -3.03 -7.77 11.35
C LEU A 147 -3.01 -6.32 11.82
N GLY A 148 -4.16 -5.66 11.80
CA GLY A 148 -4.31 -4.28 12.23
C GLY A 148 -5.46 -4.12 13.21
N PHE A 149 -5.33 -3.14 14.11
CA PHE A 149 -6.36 -2.77 15.06
C PHE A 149 -6.72 -1.31 14.84
N VAL A 150 -8.01 -1.04 14.72
CA VAL A 150 -8.55 0.31 14.67
C VAL A 150 -9.33 0.54 15.96
N ILE A 151 -8.91 1.56 16.70
CA ILE A 151 -9.55 1.98 17.95
C ILE A 151 -9.94 3.45 17.76
N ASN A 152 -11.24 3.71 17.79
CA ASN A 152 -11.76 5.05 17.75
C ASN A 152 -12.61 5.28 19.00
N ASP A 153 -12.16 6.17 19.89
CA ASP A 153 -12.83 6.48 21.14
C ASP A 153 -13.02 7.99 21.28
N ARG A 154 -14.07 8.35 21.97
CA ARG A 154 -14.42 9.74 22.23
C ARG A 154 -13.82 10.17 23.57
N TRP A 155 -12.76 10.95 23.53
CA TRP A 155 -12.13 11.54 24.69
C TRP A 155 -12.89 12.83 25.06
N PHE A 156 -13.10 13.10 26.36
CA PHE A 156 -13.78 14.30 26.87
C PHE A 156 -15.29 14.37 26.58
N ILE A 157 -16.04 13.39 27.05
CA ILE A 157 -17.51 13.51 27.12
C ILE A 157 -17.85 14.39 28.32
N LYS A 158 -18.41 15.58 28.05
CA LYS A 158 -18.95 16.44 29.12
C LYS A 158 -20.23 15.79 29.66
N THR A 159 -20.20 15.30 30.91
CA THR A 159 -21.39 14.80 31.60
C THR A 159 -22.31 16.00 31.86
N LYS A 160 -23.52 15.95 31.29
CA LYS A 160 -24.61 16.85 31.71
C LYS A 160 -25.12 16.32 33.05
N TYR A 161 -25.00 17.14 34.07
CA TYR A 161 -25.75 16.97 35.33
C TYR A 161 -27.08 17.67 35.10
N ASP A 162 -28.18 16.93 35.15
CA ASP A 162 -29.55 17.45 35.29
C ASP A 162 -29.87 17.69 36.77
#